data_efb892f042e307a74161aa8644e4d05a
#
_entry.id   efb892f042e307a74161aa8644e4d05a
#
_cell.length_a   1.000
_cell.length_b   1.000
_cell.length_c   1.000
_cell.angle_alpha   90.00
_cell.angle_beta   90.00
_cell.angle_gamma   90.00
#
_symmetry.space_group_name_H-M   'P 1'
#
loop_
_entity.id
_entity.type
_entity.pdbx_description
1 polymer ?
#
loop_
_entity_poly.entity_id
_entity_poly.type
_entity_poly.pdbx_seq_one_letter_code
_entity_poly.pdbx_strand_id
1 'polypeptide(L)'
;HRDDPKVEPGPMVEILNEYHKAGRIGAFGGSNWTHQRIAEANQYAGEHGLIPFTVSSPNFGLCDQIGDPWGGGPGCVTISGPSNAEARAWYRDNQIPVLAYSSLGRGMFAGLVKSNDMEGAKKILDPNAVKGYCYPENFERLARAEQLAKEKDCTVPQIALAWILNQDFEVFPLVSAKKANRIASNAKALDIVLAKEEVEWLDLRRDRRE
;
A
#
# COMPACT_ATOMS: atom_id res chain seq x y z
N HIS A 1 -10.49 -3.60 11.95
CA HIS A 1 -9.36 -4.12 11.13
C HIS A 1 -9.84 -4.61 9.76
N ARG A 2 -10.79 -5.48 9.65
CA ARG A 2 -11.41 -5.87 8.38
C ARG A 2 -12.86 -5.43 8.37
N ASP A 3 -13.37 -5.09 7.19
CA ASP A 3 -14.77 -4.75 7.03
C ASP A 3 -15.65 -6.02 7.00
N ASP A 4 -16.86 -5.92 7.49
CA ASP A 4 -17.96 -6.81 7.16
C ASP A 4 -19.04 -5.97 6.47
N PRO A 5 -19.15 -6.05 5.13
CA PRO A 5 -20.13 -5.24 4.38
C PRO A 5 -21.59 -5.48 4.74
N LYS A 6 -21.88 -6.52 5.51
CA LYS A 6 -23.25 -6.83 6.01
C LYS A 6 -23.61 -6.01 7.26
N VAL A 7 -22.61 -5.38 7.89
CA VAL A 7 -22.79 -4.58 9.10
C VAL A 7 -22.75 -3.10 8.72
N GLU A 8 -23.74 -2.33 9.16
CA GLU A 8 -23.77 -0.89 8.97
C GLU A 8 -22.54 -0.21 9.63
N PRO A 9 -21.92 0.80 9.01
CA PRO A 9 -20.73 1.44 9.58
C PRO A 9 -21.02 2.31 10.80
N GLY A 10 -22.25 2.79 10.96
CA GLY A 10 -22.64 3.73 12.02
C GLY A 10 -22.27 3.29 13.42
N PRO A 11 -22.66 2.10 13.89
CA PRO A 11 -22.30 1.63 15.24
C PRO A 11 -20.80 1.57 15.51
N MET A 12 -19.98 1.30 14.46
CA MET A 12 -18.51 1.31 14.59
C MET A 12 -17.96 2.73 14.74
N VAL A 13 -18.54 3.68 14.01
CA VAL A 13 -18.18 5.11 14.12
C VAL A 13 -18.56 5.63 15.51
N GLU A 14 -19.74 5.31 16.01
CA GLU A 14 -20.21 5.73 17.35
C GLU A 14 -19.28 5.25 18.46
N ILE A 15 -18.98 3.95 18.50
CA ILE A 15 -18.12 3.40 19.57
C ILE A 15 -16.69 3.96 19.52
N LEU A 16 -16.15 4.21 18.34
CA LEU A 16 -14.83 4.85 18.19
C LEU A 16 -14.85 6.30 18.67
N ASN A 17 -15.95 7.02 18.46
CA ASN A 17 -16.16 8.35 18.99
C ASN A 17 -16.27 8.37 20.52
N GLU A 18 -16.91 7.37 21.15
CA GLU A 18 -16.91 7.21 22.60
C GLU A 18 -15.50 7.05 23.16
N TYR A 19 -14.66 6.22 22.55
CA TYR A 19 -13.26 6.04 22.95
C TYR A 19 -12.42 7.30 22.73
N HIS A 20 -12.66 8.03 21.65
CA HIS A 20 -11.99 9.31 21.41
C HIS A 20 -12.40 10.34 22.46
N LYS A 21 -13.70 10.49 22.74
CA LYS A 21 -14.23 11.40 23.77
C LYS A 21 -13.68 11.07 25.16
N ALA A 22 -13.48 9.77 25.45
CA ALA A 22 -12.87 9.32 26.71
C ALA A 22 -11.35 9.52 26.76
N GLY A 23 -10.70 10.09 25.72
CA GLY A 23 -9.26 10.32 25.64
C GLY A 23 -8.43 9.04 25.49
N ARG A 24 -9.04 7.92 25.12
CA ARG A 24 -8.35 6.62 24.99
C ARG A 24 -7.66 6.46 23.63
N ILE A 25 -8.16 7.11 22.59
CA ILE A 25 -7.57 7.15 21.25
C ILE A 25 -7.58 8.59 20.73
N GLY A 26 -6.55 8.97 19.98
CA GLY A 26 -6.42 10.32 19.40
C GLY A 26 -6.97 10.44 17.98
N ALA A 27 -6.93 9.33 17.21
CA ALA A 27 -7.44 9.25 15.86
C ALA A 27 -7.84 7.80 15.55
N PHE A 28 -8.65 7.59 14.54
CA PHE A 28 -9.08 6.27 14.13
C PHE A 28 -9.43 6.22 12.63
N GLY A 29 -9.49 5.00 12.09
CA GLY A 29 -9.82 4.75 10.70
C GLY A 29 -10.01 3.28 10.38
N GLY A 30 -10.18 2.97 9.10
CA GLY A 30 -10.41 1.62 8.61
C GLY A 30 -9.16 0.95 8.03
N SER A 31 -8.92 -0.31 8.38
CA SER A 31 -7.96 -1.15 7.68
C SER A 31 -8.69 -2.24 6.90
N ASN A 32 -8.35 -2.40 5.62
CA ASN A 32 -9.07 -3.28 4.68
C ASN A 32 -10.56 -2.90 4.52
N TRP A 33 -10.83 -1.62 4.56
CA TRP A 33 -12.10 -1.04 4.14
C TRP A 33 -11.93 -0.44 2.74
N THR A 34 -12.90 -0.64 1.87
CA THR A 34 -12.89 0.04 0.57
C THR A 34 -13.09 1.55 0.75
N HIS A 35 -12.67 2.34 -0.21
CA HIS A 35 -12.88 3.79 -0.15
C HIS A 35 -14.37 4.16 -0.10
N GLN A 36 -15.25 3.39 -0.76
CA GLN A 36 -16.70 3.57 -0.68
C GLN A 36 -17.21 3.35 0.75
N ARG A 37 -16.74 2.30 1.42
CA ARG A 37 -17.14 2.02 2.81
C ARG A 37 -16.63 3.07 3.79
N ILE A 38 -15.45 3.63 3.54
CA ILE A 38 -14.95 4.76 4.34
C ILE A 38 -15.80 6.00 4.08
N ALA A 39 -16.20 6.25 2.82
CA ALA A 39 -17.11 7.35 2.49
C ALA A 39 -18.46 7.22 3.19
N GLU A 40 -19.07 6.02 3.22
CA GLU A 40 -20.32 5.75 3.95
C GLU A 40 -20.16 6.03 5.45
N ALA A 41 -19.08 5.55 6.07
CA ALA A 41 -18.78 5.80 7.48
C ALA A 41 -18.60 7.30 7.78
N ASN A 42 -17.95 8.02 6.89
CA ASN A 42 -17.69 9.46 7.05
C ASN A 42 -18.96 10.27 6.78
N GLN A 43 -19.82 9.84 5.86
CA GLN A 43 -21.14 10.44 5.67
C GLN A 43 -21.98 10.29 6.94
N TYR A 44 -22.06 9.07 7.49
CA TYR A 44 -22.75 8.82 8.76
C TYR A 44 -22.23 9.73 9.89
N ALA A 45 -20.89 9.83 10.02
CA ALA A 45 -20.28 10.69 11.02
C ALA A 45 -20.73 12.17 10.86
N GLY A 46 -20.73 12.67 9.63
CA GLY A 46 -21.16 14.03 9.32
C GLY A 46 -22.64 14.30 9.67
N GLU A 47 -23.54 13.36 9.35
CA GLU A 47 -24.97 13.44 9.63
C GLU A 47 -25.28 13.43 11.14
N HIS A 48 -24.40 12.82 11.95
CA HIS A 48 -24.58 12.67 13.41
C HIS A 48 -23.65 13.57 14.25
N GLY A 49 -22.89 14.49 13.61
CA GLY A 49 -21.97 15.38 14.31
C GLY A 49 -20.81 14.65 15.02
N LEU A 50 -20.39 13.53 14.46
CA LEU A 50 -19.31 12.67 14.95
C LEU A 50 -18.01 12.93 14.20
N ILE A 51 -16.88 12.52 14.79
CA ILE A 51 -15.56 12.53 14.14
C ILE A 51 -15.53 11.41 13.09
N PRO A 52 -15.16 11.71 11.83
CA PRO A 52 -15.06 10.71 10.78
C PRO A 52 -13.79 9.87 10.90
N PHE A 53 -13.65 8.83 10.09
CA PHE A 53 -12.39 8.15 9.86
C PHE A 53 -11.39 9.12 9.21
N THR A 54 -10.24 9.29 9.84
CA THR A 54 -9.21 10.26 9.45
C THR A 54 -7.99 9.61 8.82
N VAL A 55 -7.96 8.27 8.71
CA VAL A 55 -6.87 7.50 8.14
C VAL A 55 -7.39 6.18 7.59
N SER A 56 -6.73 5.65 6.56
CA SER A 56 -7.01 4.33 5.99
C SER A 56 -5.75 3.48 5.92
N SER A 57 -5.91 2.16 6.08
CA SER A 57 -4.77 1.22 5.95
C SER A 57 -5.11 0.07 5.01
N PRO A 58 -5.09 0.29 3.69
CA PRO A 58 -5.16 -0.74 2.67
C PRO A 58 -3.78 -1.33 2.35
N ASN A 59 -3.75 -2.42 1.57
CA ASN A 59 -2.56 -2.82 0.86
C ASN A 59 -2.18 -1.77 -0.19
N PHE A 60 -0.92 -1.32 -0.18
CA PHE A 60 -0.40 -0.46 -1.24
C PHE A 60 1.12 -0.58 -1.37
N GLY A 61 1.58 -0.68 -2.61
CA GLY A 61 2.99 -0.73 -2.97
C GLY A 61 3.18 -0.84 -4.48
N LEU A 62 4.42 -0.75 -4.93
CA LEU A 62 4.77 -0.96 -6.33
C LEU A 62 4.42 -2.38 -6.80
N CYS A 63 4.44 -3.35 -5.89
CA CYS A 63 4.02 -4.72 -6.15
C CYS A 63 2.50 -4.81 -6.18
N ASP A 64 1.92 -5.09 -7.33
CA ASP A 64 0.48 -5.27 -7.46
C ASP A 64 0.02 -6.58 -6.80
N GLN A 65 -0.99 -6.52 -5.96
CA GLN A 65 -1.62 -7.70 -5.36
C GLN A 65 -2.63 -8.30 -6.33
N ILE A 66 -2.15 -9.10 -7.27
CA ILE A 66 -2.95 -9.70 -8.34
C ILE A 66 -3.79 -10.88 -7.82
N GLY A 67 -3.21 -11.70 -6.96
CA GLY A 67 -3.91 -12.79 -6.30
C GLY A 67 -4.32 -12.46 -4.87
N ASP A 68 -5.26 -13.25 -4.31
CA ASP A 68 -5.61 -13.12 -2.90
C ASP A 68 -4.65 -13.92 -2.01
N PRO A 69 -3.75 -13.27 -1.26
CA PRO A 69 -2.79 -13.96 -0.41
C PRO A 69 -3.44 -14.68 0.78
N TRP A 70 -4.67 -14.34 1.12
CA TRP A 70 -5.32 -14.83 2.34
C TRP A 70 -6.40 -15.91 2.11
N GLY A 71 -6.72 -16.21 0.83
CA GLY A 71 -7.50 -17.38 0.50
C GLY A 71 -9.01 -17.26 0.60
N GLY A 72 -9.56 -16.09 0.37
CA GLY A 72 -11.01 -15.86 0.35
C GLY A 72 -11.58 -15.37 1.68
N GLY A 73 -12.68 -14.73 1.61
CA GLY A 73 -13.36 -14.05 2.71
C GLY A 73 -13.30 -12.53 2.57
N PRO A 74 -13.92 -11.74 3.46
CA PRO A 74 -13.87 -10.29 3.42
C PRO A 74 -12.39 -9.86 3.50
N GLY A 75 -11.90 -9.48 2.35
CA GLY A 75 -10.53 -9.67 1.97
C GLY A 75 -9.59 -8.59 2.42
N CYS A 76 -8.39 -8.69 1.92
CA CYS A 76 -7.48 -7.56 1.90
C CYS A 76 -7.92 -6.59 0.82
N VAL A 77 -8.12 -5.35 1.19
CA VAL A 77 -8.34 -4.27 0.23
C VAL A 77 -6.98 -3.80 -0.26
N THR A 78 -6.77 -3.88 -1.56
CA THR A 78 -5.60 -3.29 -2.22
C THR A 78 -5.99 -2.04 -3.00
N ILE A 79 -5.10 -1.07 -3.01
CA ILE A 79 -5.16 0.09 -3.92
C ILE A 79 -3.95 0.13 -4.88
N SER A 80 -3.16 -0.97 -4.91
CA SER A 80 -2.09 -1.17 -5.88
C SER A 80 -2.64 -1.50 -7.27
N GLY A 81 -1.79 -1.37 -8.28
CA GLY A 81 -2.10 -1.74 -9.64
C GLY A 81 -3.04 -0.79 -10.40
N PRO A 82 -3.14 -0.97 -11.72
CA PRO A 82 -3.90 -0.06 -12.58
C PRO A 82 -5.41 -0.10 -12.34
N SER A 83 -5.97 -1.26 -11.93
CA SER A 83 -7.40 -1.44 -11.67
C SER A 83 -7.93 -0.61 -10.49
N ASN A 84 -7.03 -0.11 -9.62
CA ASN A 84 -7.39 0.65 -8.41
C ASN A 84 -7.12 2.16 -8.55
N ALA A 85 -7.06 2.69 -9.77
CA ALA A 85 -6.82 4.12 -10.01
C ALA A 85 -7.91 5.01 -9.40
N GLU A 86 -9.17 4.58 -9.44
CA GLU A 86 -10.31 5.28 -8.84
C GLU A 86 -10.15 5.41 -7.32
N ALA A 87 -9.79 4.33 -6.64
CA ALA A 87 -9.55 4.35 -5.20
C ALA A 87 -8.43 5.35 -4.83
N ARG A 88 -7.31 5.35 -5.57
CA ARG A 88 -6.22 6.32 -5.32
C ARG A 88 -6.66 7.76 -5.57
N ALA A 89 -7.44 8.02 -6.63
CA ALA A 89 -8.00 9.33 -6.88
C ALA A 89 -8.90 9.79 -5.73
N TRP A 90 -9.74 8.90 -5.20
CA TRP A 90 -10.58 9.20 -4.06
C TRP A 90 -9.77 9.61 -2.82
N TYR A 91 -8.68 8.87 -2.48
CA TYR A 91 -7.81 9.23 -1.34
C TYR A 91 -7.16 10.60 -1.52
N ARG A 92 -6.69 10.91 -2.72
CA ARG A 92 -6.16 12.24 -3.06
C ARG A 92 -7.20 13.34 -2.89
N ASP A 93 -8.38 13.17 -3.49
CA ASP A 93 -9.41 14.19 -3.56
C ASP A 93 -10.08 14.43 -2.20
N ASN A 94 -10.14 13.41 -1.34
CA ASN A 94 -10.67 13.50 0.03
C ASN A 94 -9.59 13.76 1.09
N GLN A 95 -8.32 13.85 0.70
CA GLN A 95 -7.19 14.12 1.60
C GLN A 95 -7.12 13.17 2.80
N ILE A 96 -7.45 11.89 2.60
CA ILE A 96 -7.35 10.86 3.64
C ILE A 96 -6.00 10.17 3.54
N PRO A 97 -5.13 10.30 4.56
CA PRO A 97 -3.83 9.66 4.59
C PRO A 97 -3.93 8.13 4.56
N VAL A 98 -2.99 7.51 3.86
CA VAL A 98 -2.91 6.06 3.72
C VAL A 98 -1.71 5.50 4.49
N LEU A 99 -1.97 4.55 5.39
CA LEU A 99 -0.94 3.71 6.02
C LEU A 99 -0.80 2.42 5.21
N ALA A 100 0.11 2.43 4.25
CA ALA A 100 0.28 1.36 3.27
C ALA A 100 0.93 0.12 3.88
N TYR A 101 0.19 -0.97 4.06
CA TYR A 101 0.81 -2.23 4.50
C TYR A 101 1.31 -3.06 3.31
N SER A 102 2.21 -4.02 3.60
CA SER A 102 2.91 -4.83 2.59
C SER A 102 3.66 -4.00 1.54
N SER A 103 4.18 -2.86 1.92
CA SER A 103 4.85 -1.86 1.06
C SER A 103 5.94 -2.42 0.14
N LEU A 104 6.58 -3.54 0.53
CA LEU A 104 7.58 -4.26 -0.24
C LEU A 104 7.06 -5.61 -0.80
N GLY A 105 5.74 -5.74 -1.00
CA GLY A 105 5.12 -6.93 -1.58
C GLY A 105 5.45 -8.21 -0.80
N ARG A 106 5.40 -8.17 0.54
CA ARG A 106 5.74 -9.31 1.43
C ARG A 106 7.11 -9.94 1.14
N GLY A 107 8.08 -9.14 0.71
CA GLY A 107 9.43 -9.60 0.40
C GLY A 107 9.78 -9.59 -1.09
N MET A 108 8.82 -9.49 -2.00
CA MET A 108 9.06 -9.43 -3.45
C MET A 108 10.06 -8.33 -3.84
N PHE A 109 9.93 -7.15 -3.22
CA PHE A 109 10.82 -6.00 -3.42
C PHE A 109 11.83 -5.79 -2.28
N ALA A 110 12.08 -6.81 -1.43
CA ALA A 110 13.03 -6.69 -0.32
C ALA A 110 14.50 -6.89 -0.72
N GLY A 111 14.79 -7.03 -2.01
CA GLY A 111 16.15 -7.13 -2.56
C GLY A 111 16.74 -8.54 -2.60
N LEU A 112 15.95 -9.57 -2.27
CA LEU A 112 16.39 -10.99 -2.34
C LEU A 112 15.88 -11.69 -3.61
N VAL A 113 14.72 -11.31 -4.10
CA VAL A 113 14.15 -11.81 -5.36
C VAL A 113 14.82 -11.12 -6.54
N LYS A 114 15.02 -11.86 -7.63
CA LYS A 114 15.55 -11.37 -8.89
C LYS A 114 14.48 -11.42 -9.97
N SER A 115 14.43 -10.40 -10.82
CA SER A 115 13.41 -10.28 -11.85
C SER A 115 13.45 -11.39 -12.91
N ASN A 116 14.59 -12.01 -13.11
CA ASN A 116 14.81 -13.10 -14.07
C ASN A 116 14.69 -14.51 -13.48
N ASP A 117 14.28 -14.64 -12.19
CA ASP A 117 14.21 -15.94 -11.50
C ASP A 117 12.90 -16.10 -10.70
N MET A 118 11.81 -16.32 -11.42
CA MET A 118 10.49 -16.56 -10.81
C MET A 118 10.46 -17.85 -9.98
N GLU A 119 11.14 -18.92 -10.40
CA GLU A 119 11.15 -20.17 -9.67
C GLU A 119 12.00 -20.08 -8.38
N GLY A 120 13.07 -19.31 -8.41
CA GLY A 120 13.83 -18.97 -7.21
C GLY A 120 13.03 -18.10 -6.24
N ALA A 121 12.25 -17.15 -6.74
CA ALA A 121 11.36 -16.32 -5.93
C ALA A 121 10.35 -17.17 -5.13
N LYS A 122 9.74 -18.18 -5.74
CA LYS A 122 8.79 -19.09 -5.08
C LYS A 122 9.44 -19.90 -3.92
N LYS A 123 10.75 -20.07 -3.92
CA LYS A 123 11.49 -20.75 -2.84
C LYS A 123 11.87 -19.80 -1.70
N ILE A 124 11.97 -18.50 -1.99
CA ILE A 124 12.39 -17.46 -1.04
C ILE A 124 11.19 -16.87 -0.31
N LEU A 125 10.08 -16.65 -1.03
CA LEU A 125 8.88 -16.01 -0.53
C LEU A 125 7.99 -16.97 0.25
N ASP A 126 7.27 -16.45 1.24
CA ASP A 126 6.24 -17.24 1.92
C ASP A 126 5.07 -17.59 0.96
N PRO A 127 4.30 -18.66 1.22
CA PRO A 127 3.23 -19.10 0.32
C PRO A 127 2.18 -18.04 0.00
N ASN A 128 1.87 -17.16 0.96
CA ASN A 128 0.91 -16.07 0.75
C ASN A 128 1.50 -14.99 -0.17
N ALA A 129 2.81 -14.69 -0.05
CA ALA A 129 3.50 -13.80 -0.95
C ALA A 129 3.54 -14.37 -2.38
N VAL A 130 3.82 -15.66 -2.52
CA VAL A 130 3.78 -16.35 -3.82
C VAL A 130 2.40 -16.23 -4.44
N LYS A 131 1.35 -16.54 -3.70
CA LYS A 131 -0.04 -16.49 -4.16
C LYS A 131 -0.48 -15.08 -4.55
N GLY A 132 -0.08 -14.07 -3.78
CA GLY A 132 -0.51 -12.70 -3.98
C GLY A 132 0.28 -11.93 -5.06
N TYR A 133 1.58 -12.23 -5.21
CA TYR A 133 2.50 -11.34 -5.89
C TYR A 133 3.38 -11.98 -6.97
N CYS A 134 3.56 -13.33 -7.02
CA CYS A 134 4.39 -13.99 -8.01
C CYS A 134 3.73 -14.09 -9.39
N TYR A 135 3.58 -12.96 -10.06
CA TYR A 135 2.99 -12.83 -11.39
C TYR A 135 3.95 -12.12 -12.35
N PRO A 136 3.91 -12.40 -13.66
CA PRO A 136 4.82 -11.82 -14.64
C PRO A 136 4.91 -10.29 -14.57
N GLU A 137 3.79 -9.62 -14.36
CA GLU A 137 3.69 -8.16 -14.28
C GLU A 137 4.51 -7.60 -13.11
N ASN A 138 4.58 -8.31 -11.99
CA ASN A 138 5.39 -7.89 -10.85
C ASN A 138 6.88 -8.17 -11.06
N PHE A 139 7.23 -9.18 -11.85
CA PHE A 139 8.62 -9.41 -12.27
C PHE A 139 9.09 -8.33 -13.26
N GLU A 140 8.20 -7.86 -14.14
CA GLU A 140 8.48 -6.70 -14.99
C GLU A 140 8.70 -5.43 -14.15
N ARG A 141 7.83 -5.14 -13.17
CA ARG A 141 8.03 -4.04 -12.22
C ARG A 141 9.34 -4.17 -11.47
N LEU A 142 9.69 -5.39 -11.05
CA LEU A 142 10.95 -5.67 -10.35
C LEU A 142 12.16 -5.41 -11.26
N ALA A 143 12.11 -5.81 -12.54
CA ALA A 143 13.16 -5.55 -13.51
C ALA A 143 13.38 -4.03 -13.70
N ARG A 144 12.28 -3.27 -13.81
CA ARG A 144 12.35 -1.81 -13.90
C ARG A 144 12.91 -1.18 -12.62
N ALA A 145 12.55 -1.71 -11.45
CA ALA A 145 13.09 -1.26 -10.18
C ALA A 145 14.59 -1.61 -10.02
N GLU A 146 15.03 -2.78 -10.49
CA GLU A 146 16.46 -3.16 -10.53
C GLU A 146 17.25 -2.23 -11.44
N GLN A 147 16.72 -1.90 -12.60
CA GLN A 147 17.34 -0.94 -13.54
C GLN A 147 17.48 0.44 -12.90
N LEU A 148 16.39 0.99 -12.37
CA LEU A 148 16.40 2.33 -11.79
C LEU A 148 17.26 2.42 -10.52
N ALA A 149 17.30 1.36 -9.72
CA ALA A 149 18.16 1.27 -8.54
C ALA A 149 19.64 1.38 -8.93
N LYS A 150 20.05 0.72 -10.02
CA LYS A 150 21.41 0.83 -10.55
C LYS A 150 21.73 2.24 -11.08
N GLU A 151 20.79 2.86 -11.77
CA GLU A 151 20.97 4.20 -12.34
C GLU A 151 21.07 5.28 -11.24
N LYS A 152 20.31 5.13 -10.14
CA LYS A 152 20.29 6.09 -9.02
C LYS A 152 21.26 5.71 -7.88
N ASP A 153 22.13 4.70 -8.08
CA ASP A 153 23.07 4.19 -7.06
C ASP A 153 22.40 3.89 -5.71
N CYS A 154 21.29 3.18 -5.78
CA CYS A 154 20.52 2.79 -4.60
C CYS A 154 20.05 1.34 -4.68
N THR A 155 19.17 0.91 -3.78
CA THR A 155 18.70 -0.48 -3.72
C THR A 155 17.26 -0.61 -4.20
N VAL A 156 16.87 -1.81 -4.64
CA VAL A 156 15.49 -2.13 -5.04
C VAL A 156 14.46 -1.78 -3.95
N PRO A 157 14.66 -2.14 -2.66
CA PRO A 157 13.74 -1.71 -1.61
C PRO A 157 13.59 -0.20 -1.51
N GLN A 158 14.68 0.55 -1.71
CA GLN A 158 14.63 2.02 -1.69
C GLN A 158 13.82 2.58 -2.85
N ILE A 159 13.98 2.05 -4.06
CA ILE A 159 13.14 2.43 -5.23
C ILE A 159 11.66 2.11 -4.97
N ALA A 160 11.36 0.92 -4.46
CA ALA A 160 9.97 0.53 -4.20
C ALA A 160 9.30 1.40 -3.13
N LEU A 161 10.04 1.79 -2.09
CA LEU A 161 9.55 2.72 -1.07
C LEU A 161 9.46 4.16 -1.60
N ALA A 162 10.46 4.62 -2.37
CA ALA A 162 10.43 5.92 -3.01
C ALA A 162 9.22 6.03 -3.97
N TRP A 163 8.87 4.96 -4.68
CA TRP A 163 7.67 4.95 -5.52
C TRP A 163 6.40 5.24 -4.72
N ILE A 164 6.26 4.68 -3.51
CA ILE A 164 5.13 4.97 -2.62
C ILE A 164 5.17 6.43 -2.15
N LEU A 165 6.35 6.91 -1.74
CA LEU A 165 6.53 8.26 -1.20
C LEU A 165 6.37 9.38 -2.25
N ASN A 166 6.51 9.06 -3.54
CA ASN A 166 6.33 10.00 -4.65
C ASN A 166 4.96 9.89 -5.34
N GLN A 167 3.92 9.38 -4.63
CA GLN A 167 2.54 9.43 -5.12
C GLN A 167 1.94 10.83 -4.95
N ASP A 168 0.85 11.10 -5.65
CA ASP A 168 0.13 12.38 -5.63
C ASP A 168 -0.93 12.48 -4.51
N PHE A 169 -0.87 11.58 -3.53
CA PHE A 169 -1.69 11.57 -2.31
C PHE A 169 -0.84 11.24 -1.08
N GLU A 170 -1.32 11.61 0.10
CA GLU A 170 -0.56 11.40 1.34
C GLU A 170 -0.53 9.91 1.71
N VAL A 171 0.68 9.33 1.73
CA VAL A 171 0.87 7.91 2.00
C VAL A 171 2.14 7.63 2.79
N PHE A 172 2.01 6.77 3.78
CA PHE A 172 3.07 6.34 4.69
C PHE A 172 3.31 4.84 4.54
N PRO A 173 4.45 4.41 3.99
CA PRO A 173 4.76 2.98 3.87
C PRO A 173 5.06 2.35 5.23
N LEU A 174 4.31 1.31 5.59
CA LEU A 174 4.59 0.51 6.76
C LEU A 174 5.67 -0.52 6.42
N VAL A 175 6.80 -0.41 7.10
CA VAL A 175 7.95 -1.29 6.89
C VAL A 175 8.33 -2.02 8.16
N SER A 176 8.80 -3.25 8.02
CA SER A 176 9.42 -3.99 9.13
C SER A 176 10.79 -4.51 8.72
N ALA A 177 11.70 -4.59 9.69
CA ALA A 177 13.00 -5.18 9.49
C ALA A 177 13.51 -5.81 10.78
N LYS A 178 14.17 -6.98 10.66
CA LYS A 178 14.77 -7.69 11.79
C LYS A 178 16.07 -7.04 12.28
N LYS A 179 16.68 -6.13 11.49
CA LYS A 179 17.97 -5.51 11.77
C LYS A 179 17.89 -4.01 11.61
N ALA A 180 18.48 -3.27 12.53
CA ALA A 180 18.50 -1.80 12.53
C ALA A 180 19.09 -1.20 11.23
N ASN A 181 20.14 -1.81 10.67
CA ASN A 181 20.73 -1.34 9.43
C ASN A 181 19.78 -1.42 8.23
N ARG A 182 18.81 -2.33 8.23
CA ARG A 182 17.77 -2.38 7.19
C ARG A 182 16.78 -1.22 7.35
N ILE A 183 16.42 -0.85 8.57
CA ILE A 183 15.59 0.34 8.82
C ILE A 183 16.31 1.59 8.31
N ALA A 184 17.58 1.77 8.69
CA ALA A 184 18.40 2.88 8.23
C ALA A 184 18.55 2.90 6.69
N SER A 185 18.70 1.74 6.06
CA SER A 185 18.73 1.65 4.60
C SER A 185 17.41 2.04 3.97
N ASN A 186 16.28 1.55 4.50
CA ASN A 186 14.95 1.87 3.97
C ASN A 186 14.63 3.37 4.12
N ALA A 187 15.08 4.01 5.20
CA ALA A 187 14.88 5.45 5.43
C ALA A 187 15.50 6.33 4.34
N LYS A 188 16.56 5.87 3.66
CA LYS A 188 17.15 6.59 2.52
C LYS A 188 16.19 6.75 1.33
N ALA A 189 15.09 5.99 1.28
CA ALA A 189 14.05 6.19 0.27
C ALA A 189 13.39 7.57 0.37
N LEU A 190 13.43 8.23 1.54
CA LEU A 190 12.93 9.59 1.74
C LEU A 190 13.70 10.65 0.93
N ASP A 191 14.97 10.37 0.60
CA ASP A 191 15.83 11.28 -0.16
C ASP A 191 15.76 11.03 -1.68
N ILE A 192 15.02 9.99 -2.12
CA ILE A 192 14.92 9.62 -3.53
C ILE A 192 13.70 10.29 -4.15
N VAL A 193 13.96 11.23 -5.03
CA VAL A 193 12.93 11.86 -5.85
C VAL A 193 12.78 11.09 -7.15
N LEU A 194 11.54 10.68 -7.45
CA LEU A 194 11.16 10.08 -8.71
C LEU A 194 10.35 11.08 -9.55
N ALA A 195 10.73 11.25 -10.80
CA ALA A 195 9.92 12.00 -11.75
C ALA A 195 8.58 11.29 -11.98
N LYS A 196 7.56 12.03 -12.40
CA LYS A 196 6.25 11.45 -12.72
C LYS A 196 6.35 10.32 -13.74
N GLU A 197 7.19 10.49 -14.73
CA GLU A 197 7.47 9.51 -15.78
C GLU A 197 8.11 8.23 -15.22
N GLU A 198 9.00 8.34 -14.22
CA GLU A 198 9.59 7.20 -13.54
C GLU A 198 8.56 6.46 -12.69
N VAL A 199 7.69 7.19 -11.97
CA VAL A 199 6.59 6.62 -11.17
C VAL A 199 5.64 5.82 -12.07
N GLU A 200 5.21 6.39 -13.21
CA GLU A 200 4.33 5.75 -14.15
C GLU A 200 4.98 4.55 -14.87
N TRP A 201 6.25 4.67 -15.21
CA TRP A 201 7.02 3.60 -15.85
C TRP A 201 7.21 2.41 -14.91
N LEU A 202 7.59 2.64 -13.66
CA LEU A 202 7.71 1.58 -12.66
C LEU A 202 6.41 0.79 -12.47
N ASP A 203 5.26 1.47 -12.54
CA ASP A 203 3.93 0.84 -12.37
C ASP A 203 3.32 0.30 -13.69
N LEU A 204 4.12 0.20 -14.75
CA LEU A 204 3.72 -0.30 -16.07
C LEU A 204 2.63 0.54 -16.77
N ARG A 205 2.42 1.79 -16.34
CA ARG A 205 1.49 2.74 -17.00
C ARG A 205 2.10 3.44 -18.21
N ARG A 206 3.41 3.27 -18.39
CA ARG A 206 4.18 3.75 -19.55
C ARG A 206 5.21 2.71 -19.96
N ASP A 207 5.46 2.61 -21.27
CA ASP A 207 6.50 1.73 -21.81
C ASP A 207 7.90 2.36 -21.72
N ARG A 208 7.99 3.68 -21.75
CA ARG A 208 9.23 4.47 -21.72
C ARG A 208 9.15 5.61 -20.72
N ARG A 209 10.32 6.08 -20.28
CA ARG A 209 10.46 7.23 -19.36
C ARG A 209 10.65 8.57 -20.06
N GLU A 210 10.87 8.52 -21.38
CA GLU A 210 11.05 9.69 -22.25
C GLU A 210 9.73 10.16 -22.84
#